data_98040d729b68abea670b8eec8c620218
#
_entry.id   98040d729b68abea670b8eec8c620218
#
_cell.length_a   1.000
_cell.length_b   1.000
_cell.length_c   1.000
_cell.angle_alpha   90.00
_cell.angle_beta   90.00
_cell.angle_gamma   90.00
#
_symmetry.space_group_name_H-M   'P 1'
#
loop_
_entity.id
_entity.type
_entity.pdbx_description
1 polymer ?
#
loop_
_entity_poly.entity_id
_entity_poly.type
_entity_poly.pdbx_seq_one_letter_code
_entity_poly.pdbx_strand_id
1 'polypeptide(L)' 'FMHNQGLGTALLQRAETLAEQASLGFLKLYASTNSVSFYRLNGYESLGKAVLPLNPSVSVGCELMRKNL' A
#
# COMPACT_ATOMS: atom_id res chain seq x y z
N PHE A 1 8.73 -4.01 -12.48
CA PHE A 1 7.62 -3.46 -11.69
C PHE A 1 7.60 -1.93 -11.68
N MET A 2 8.75 -1.32 -11.43
CA MET A 2 8.83 0.14 -11.31
C MET A 2 8.54 0.88 -12.61
N HIS A 3 8.86 0.30 -13.75
CA HIS A 3 8.58 0.94 -15.04
C HIS A 3 7.13 0.78 -15.48
N ASN A 4 6.29 0.13 -14.66
CA ASN A 4 4.86 0.01 -14.93
C ASN A 4 4.04 0.87 -13.97
N GLN A 5 4.52 2.07 -13.68
CA GLN A 5 3.86 2.95 -12.71
C GLN A 5 2.42 3.26 -13.10
N GLY A 6 2.16 3.46 -14.39
CA GLY A 6 0.79 3.69 -14.86
C GLY A 6 -0.12 2.52 -14.58
N LEU A 7 0.36 1.30 -14.80
CA LEU A 7 -0.39 0.10 -14.50
C LEU A 7 -0.61 -0.07 -12.99
N GLY A 8 0.44 0.19 -12.20
CA GLY A 8 0.33 0.14 -10.76
C GLY A 8 -0.70 1.12 -10.22
N THR A 9 -0.73 2.35 -10.75
CA THR A 9 -1.72 3.34 -10.39
C THR A 9 -3.13 2.89 -10.74
N ALA A 10 -3.32 2.31 -11.92
CA ALA A 10 -4.63 1.81 -12.34
C ALA A 10 -5.13 0.69 -11.42
N LEU A 11 -4.25 -0.23 -11.04
CA LEU A 11 -4.61 -1.30 -10.11
C LEU A 11 -4.98 -0.75 -8.74
N LEU A 12 -4.23 0.22 -8.26
CA LEU A 12 -4.51 0.85 -6.98
C LEU A 12 -5.84 1.59 -7.00
N GLN A 13 -6.12 2.34 -8.07
CA GLN A 13 -7.39 3.03 -8.22
C GLN A 13 -8.56 2.07 -8.26
N ARG A 14 -8.39 0.92 -8.91
CA ARG A 14 -9.41 -0.11 -8.94
C ARG A 14 -9.69 -0.67 -7.55
N ALA A 15 -8.64 -0.93 -6.78
CA ALA A 15 -8.79 -1.39 -5.40
C ALA A 15 -9.55 -0.36 -4.56
N GLU A 16 -9.23 0.92 -4.72
CA GLU A 16 -9.91 2.00 -4.01
C GLU A 16 -11.38 2.08 -4.40
N THR A 17 -11.67 1.96 -5.68
CA THR A 17 -13.06 1.95 -6.18
C THR A 17 -13.85 0.80 -5.58
N LEU A 18 -13.28 -0.39 -5.55
CA LEU A 18 -13.94 -1.56 -4.96
C LEU A 18 -14.17 -1.36 -3.46
N ALA A 19 -13.21 -0.76 -2.77
CA ALA A 19 -13.36 -0.45 -1.36
C ALA A 19 -14.48 0.56 -1.12
N GLU A 20 -14.59 1.59 -1.95
CA GLU A 20 -15.66 2.57 -1.86
C GLU A 20 -17.02 1.92 -2.11
N GLN A 21 -17.11 1.05 -3.11
CA GLN A 21 -18.34 0.32 -3.41
C GLN A 21 -18.75 -0.60 -2.27
N ALA A 22 -17.78 -1.11 -1.51
CA ALA A 22 -18.03 -1.93 -0.33
C ALA A 22 -18.31 -1.09 0.91
N SER A 23 -18.40 0.22 0.78
CA SER A 23 -18.62 1.17 1.87
C SER A 23 -17.51 1.18 2.92
N LEU A 24 -16.29 0.88 2.51
CA LEU A 24 -15.12 0.99 3.38
C LEU A 24 -14.68 2.44 3.44
N GLY A 25 -14.39 2.92 4.64
CA GLY A 25 -13.96 4.30 4.84
C GLY A 25 -12.48 4.55 4.60
N PHE A 26 -11.70 3.50 4.45
CA PHE A 26 -10.25 3.62 4.29
C PHE A 26 -9.67 2.33 3.70
N LEU A 27 -8.44 2.44 3.20
CA LEU A 27 -7.62 1.29 2.82
C LEU A 27 -6.32 1.33 3.61
N LYS A 28 -5.89 0.18 4.10
CA LYS A 28 -4.58 -0.01 4.70
C LYS A 28 -3.80 -1.02 3.89
N LEU A 29 -2.50 -0.81 3.81
CA LEU A 29 -1.61 -1.74 3.13
C LEU A 29 -0.23 -1.70 3.76
N TYR A 30 0.54 -2.75 3.49
CA TYR A 30 1.95 -2.79 3.86
C TYR A 30 2.77 -2.52 2.61
N ALA A 31 3.51 -1.42 2.63
CA ALA A 31 4.35 -1.02 1.51
C ALA A 31 5.79 -1.42 1.78
N SER A 32 6.43 -2.04 0.79
CA SER A 32 7.86 -2.27 0.88
C SER A 32 8.58 -0.92 0.87
N THR A 33 9.81 -0.89 1.38
CA THR A 33 10.60 0.33 1.44
C THR A 33 10.69 1.03 0.08
N ASN A 34 10.78 0.26 -0.99
CA ASN A 34 10.89 0.80 -2.34
C ASN A 34 9.56 1.32 -2.89
N SER A 35 8.45 0.99 -2.27
CA SER A 35 7.12 1.36 -2.75
C SER A 35 6.49 2.50 -1.98
N VAL A 36 7.10 2.94 -0.89
CA VAL A 36 6.54 3.97 -0.03
C VAL A 36 6.27 5.26 -0.80
N SER A 37 7.23 5.71 -1.60
CA SER A 37 7.09 6.93 -2.39
C SER A 37 5.92 6.85 -3.37
N PHE A 38 5.75 5.69 -4.00
CA PHE A 38 4.64 5.47 -4.92
C PHE A 38 3.29 5.64 -4.22
N TYR A 39 3.14 5.03 -3.06
CA TYR A 39 1.88 5.13 -2.32
C TYR A 39 1.64 6.52 -1.78
N ARG A 40 2.70 7.22 -1.34
CA ARG A 40 2.56 8.62 -0.91
C ARG A 40 2.05 9.51 -2.03
N LEU A 41 2.55 9.33 -3.24
CA LEU A 41 2.09 10.08 -4.40
C LEU A 41 0.63 9.80 -4.71
N ASN A 42 0.10 8.69 -4.27
CA ASN A 42 -1.29 8.31 -4.45
C ASN A 42 -2.17 8.65 -3.25
N GLY A 43 -1.66 9.43 -2.32
CA GLY A 43 -2.44 9.92 -1.19
C GLY A 43 -2.41 9.06 0.06
N TYR A 44 -1.53 8.07 0.12
CA TYR A 44 -1.38 7.24 1.30
C TYR A 44 -0.47 7.89 2.32
N GLU A 45 -0.80 7.70 3.57
CA GLU A 45 -0.07 8.24 4.71
C GLU A 45 0.60 7.11 5.46
N SER A 46 1.87 7.31 5.84
CA SER A 46 2.60 6.31 6.62
C SER A 46 2.16 6.37 8.07
N LEU A 47 1.78 5.22 8.62
CA LEU A 47 1.41 5.08 10.03
C LEU A 47 2.57 4.57 10.88
N GLY A 48 3.67 4.17 10.25
CA GLY A 48 4.84 3.68 10.96
C GLY A 48 5.42 2.46 10.28
N LYS A 49 6.55 2.02 10.81
CA LYS A 49 7.24 0.85 10.27
C LYS A 49 6.73 -0.41 10.95
N ALA A 50 6.69 -1.49 10.19
CA ALA A 50 6.29 -2.80 10.67
C ALA A 50 7.24 -3.85 10.15
N VAL A 51 7.18 -5.03 10.72
CA VAL A 51 7.98 -6.17 10.29
C VAL A 51 7.03 -7.31 9.98
N LEU A 52 7.13 -7.84 8.76
CA LEU A 52 6.34 -8.98 8.34
C LEU A 52 7.21 -10.23 8.37
N PRO A 53 6.91 -11.19 9.26
CA PRO A 53 7.63 -12.46 9.25
C PRO A 53 7.18 -13.31 8.06
N LEU A 54 8.13 -13.70 7.21
CA LEU A 54 7.85 -14.61 6.09
C LEU A 54 7.97 -16.06 6.51
N ASN A 55 8.90 -16.34 7.41
CA ASN A 55 9.08 -17.64 8.03
C ASN A 55 9.88 -17.43 9.32
N PRO A 56 10.14 -18.49 10.12
CA PRO A 56 10.83 -18.31 11.40
C PRO A 56 12.21 -17.68 11.30
N SER A 57 12.84 -17.72 10.13
CA SER A 57 14.20 -17.21 9.95
C SER A 57 14.28 -15.93 9.17
N VAL A 58 13.18 -15.48 8.54
CA VAL A 58 13.21 -14.33 7.64
C VAL A 58 12.07 -13.39 7.96
N SER A 59 12.42 -12.12 8.12
CA SER A 59 11.44 -11.03 8.30
C SER A 59 11.75 -9.92 7.31
N VAL A 60 10.72 -9.21 6.88
CA VAL A 60 10.85 -8.10 5.94
C VAL A 60 10.34 -6.83 6.59
N GLY A 61 11.14 -5.78 6.54
CA GLY A 61 10.71 -4.46 6.98
C GLY A 61 9.79 -3.83 5.96
N CYS A 62 8.73 -3.20 6.44
CA CYS A 62 7.77 -2.52 5.59
C CYS A 62 7.18 -1.34 6.34
N GLU A 63 6.39 -0.52 5.64
CA GLU A 63 5.63 0.55 6.27
C GLU A 63 4.15 0.28 6.14
N LEU A 64 3.42 0.46 7.23
CA LEU A 64 1.96 0.42 7.21
C LEU A 64 1.48 1.77 6.68
N MET A 65 0.70 1.74 5.63
CA MET A 65 0.17 2.95 5.00
C MET A 65 -1.35 2.88 4.92
N ARG A 66 -1.96 4.06 4.97
CA ARG A 66 -3.41 4.17 4.99
C ARG A 66 -3.85 5.35 4.15
N LYS A 67 -4.98 5.18 3.49
CA LYS A 67 -5.65 6.27 2.77
C LYS A 67 -7.12 6.28 3.16
N ASN A 68 -7.63 7.44 3.54
CA ASN A 68 -9.07 7.63 3.73
C ASN A 68 -9.75 7.78 2.37
N LEU A 69 -10.85 7.11 2.20
CA LEU A 69 -11.61 7.11 0.95
C LEU A 69 -12.81 8.05 1.01
#